data_b32ada779aaeb30e719320a40db3701c
#
_entry.id   b32ada779aaeb30e719320a40db3701c
#
_cell.length_a   1.000
_cell.length_b   1.000
_cell.length_c   1.000
_cell.angle_alpha   90.00
_cell.angle_beta   90.00
_cell.angle_gamma   90.00
#
_symmetry.space_group_name_H-M   'P 1'
#
loop_
_entity.id
_entity.type
_entity.pdbx_description
1 polymer ?
#
loop_
_entity_poly.entity_id
_entity_poly.type
_entity_poly.pdbx_seq_one_letter_code
_entity_poly.pdbx_strand_id
1 'polypeptide(L)'
;MNDGWTESQSSHKLIRKAKNKFRGRNTSDNDKLLIQGQLGELFLFNFIQYFLKAVPLLRKMPITTSNNMERFGADAIHYKIENDKNIIILGESKVYTSEYSFKKAFGDSIESILNTYKIHRQEIGLYVHEDFLDDKLNKVAEDYINNELENVEVHLVCLVAYNEKKKLSITSESEIHSQIEDVIKEKYAKFDNNRIDIKNNPILNRITYIVFPIWELVDLAKEFQNMI
;
A
#
# COMPACT_ATOMS: atom_id res chain seq x y z
N MET A 1 -7.59 23.58 -22.52
CA MET A 1 -6.59 23.51 -23.62
C MET A 1 -6.12 22.08 -23.70
N ASN A 2 -6.45 21.38 -24.79
CA ASN A 2 -5.91 20.04 -25.05
C ASN A 2 -4.44 20.24 -25.41
N ASP A 3 -3.55 19.86 -24.51
CA ASP A 3 -2.12 19.79 -24.78
C ASP A 3 -1.89 18.69 -25.81
N GLY A 4 -1.76 19.03 -27.07
CA GLY A 4 -1.70 18.14 -28.23
C GLY A 4 -0.59 17.05 -28.23
N TRP A 5 -0.50 16.31 -27.12
CA TRP A 5 0.43 15.20 -26.94
C TRP A 5 -0.15 13.94 -27.57
N THR A 6 0.61 13.30 -28.42
CA THR A 6 0.27 11.96 -28.89
C THR A 6 0.31 10.96 -27.72
N GLU A 7 -0.46 9.87 -27.82
CA GLU A 7 -0.51 8.79 -26.80
C GLU A 7 0.89 8.25 -26.46
N SER A 8 1.77 8.16 -27.45
CA SER A 8 3.18 7.78 -27.30
C SER A 8 3.98 8.79 -26.45
N GLN A 9 3.80 10.09 -26.68
CA GLN A 9 4.50 11.14 -25.93
C GLN A 9 4.03 11.18 -24.47
N SER A 10 2.75 10.93 -24.19
CA SER A 10 2.21 10.82 -22.85
C SER A 10 2.80 9.61 -22.11
N SER A 11 2.92 8.46 -22.78
CA SER A 11 3.53 7.25 -22.22
C SER A 11 5.01 7.47 -21.89
N HIS A 12 5.79 8.07 -22.77
CA HIS A 12 7.19 8.40 -22.50
C HIS A 12 7.38 9.37 -21.32
N LYS A 13 6.49 10.36 -21.19
CA LYS A 13 6.51 11.29 -20.05
C LYS A 13 6.20 10.58 -18.75
N LEU A 14 5.22 9.67 -18.74
CA LEU A 14 4.88 8.85 -17.57
C LEU A 14 6.03 7.91 -17.16
N ILE A 15 6.63 7.20 -18.11
CA ILE A 15 7.78 6.33 -17.89
C ILE A 15 8.94 7.14 -17.30
N ARG A 16 9.24 8.32 -17.86
CA ARG A 16 10.31 9.18 -17.32
C ARG A 16 10.01 9.67 -15.90
N LYS A 17 8.75 10.01 -15.58
CA LYS A 17 8.35 10.35 -14.22
C LYS A 17 8.51 9.18 -13.26
N ALA A 18 8.09 7.99 -13.68
CA ALA A 18 8.27 6.75 -12.92
C ALA A 18 9.77 6.47 -12.66
N LYS A 19 10.60 6.51 -13.71
CA LYS A 19 12.06 6.36 -13.59
C LYS A 19 12.67 7.31 -12.57
N ASN A 20 12.29 8.58 -12.60
CA ASN A 20 12.83 9.57 -11.67
C ASN A 20 12.38 9.31 -10.23
N LYS A 21 11.21 8.70 -10.03
CA LYS A 21 10.66 8.42 -8.72
C LYS A 21 11.27 7.18 -8.08
N PHE A 22 11.46 6.12 -8.86
CA PHE A 22 11.95 4.82 -8.38
C PHE A 22 13.48 4.66 -8.52
N ARG A 23 14.18 5.63 -9.08
CA ARG A 23 15.66 5.61 -9.10
C ARG A 23 16.19 5.96 -7.71
N GLY A 24 16.70 4.96 -7.01
CA GLY A 24 17.65 5.17 -5.94
C GLY A 24 18.90 5.89 -6.49
N ARG A 25 19.32 6.98 -5.86
CA ARG A 25 20.42 7.81 -6.38
C ARG A 25 21.81 7.26 -6.10
N ASN A 26 21.98 6.15 -5.40
CA ASN A 26 23.27 5.47 -5.18
C ASN A 26 23.04 4.02 -4.71
N THR A 27 23.99 3.15 -4.93
CA THR A 27 24.00 1.71 -4.64
C THR A 27 24.24 1.38 -3.15
N SER A 28 23.76 2.20 -2.20
CA SER A 28 23.86 1.93 -0.78
C SER A 28 22.78 0.93 -0.31
N ASP A 29 22.98 0.26 0.82
CA ASP A 29 21.97 -0.63 1.39
C ASP A 29 20.69 0.11 1.78
N ASN A 30 20.77 1.41 2.09
CA ASN A 30 19.62 2.28 2.33
C ASN A 30 18.76 2.45 1.08
N ASP A 31 19.36 2.49 -0.12
CA ASP A 31 18.62 2.62 -1.37
C ASP A 31 17.80 1.35 -1.68
N LYS A 32 18.34 0.17 -1.33
CA LYS A 32 17.60 -1.09 -1.46
C LYS A 32 16.34 -1.11 -0.57
N LEU A 33 16.44 -0.62 0.65
CA LEU A 33 15.30 -0.50 1.57
C LEU A 33 14.26 0.49 1.06
N LEU A 34 14.69 1.61 0.52
CA LEU A 34 13.81 2.63 -0.07
C LEU A 34 13.00 2.06 -1.25
N ILE A 35 13.67 1.32 -2.14
CA ILE A 35 13.01 0.69 -3.29
C ILE A 35 11.99 -0.35 -2.84
N GLN A 36 12.31 -1.15 -1.83
CA GLN A 36 11.39 -2.14 -1.28
C GLN A 36 10.15 -1.47 -0.68
N GLY A 37 10.31 -0.36 0.03
CA GLY A 37 9.20 0.44 0.54
C GLY A 37 8.31 0.95 -0.60
N GLN A 38 8.89 1.57 -1.62
CA GLN A 38 8.16 2.09 -2.78
C GLN A 38 7.43 0.98 -3.57
N LEU A 39 8.05 -0.20 -3.72
CA LEU A 39 7.41 -1.35 -4.35
C LEU A 39 6.20 -1.83 -3.53
N GLY A 40 6.32 -1.85 -2.20
CA GLY A 40 5.22 -2.18 -1.30
C GLY A 40 4.06 -1.19 -1.41
N GLU A 41 4.35 0.11 -1.41
CA GLU A 41 3.34 1.16 -1.63
C GLU A 41 2.63 0.97 -2.98
N LEU A 42 3.36 0.63 -4.05
CA LEU A 42 2.80 0.39 -5.37
C LEU A 42 1.89 -0.84 -5.39
N PHE A 43 2.30 -1.94 -4.78
CA PHE A 43 1.46 -3.13 -4.66
C PHE A 43 0.20 -2.84 -3.85
N LEU A 44 0.33 -2.21 -2.69
CA LEU A 44 -0.79 -1.84 -1.83
C LEU A 44 -1.82 -0.99 -2.60
N PHE A 45 -1.34 0.06 -3.28
CA PHE A 45 -2.18 0.95 -4.08
C PHE A 45 -2.98 0.19 -5.13
N ASN A 46 -2.34 -0.72 -5.86
CA ASN A 46 -3.01 -1.51 -6.89
C ASN A 46 -3.93 -2.58 -6.29
N PHE A 47 -3.55 -3.23 -5.20
CA PHE A 47 -4.35 -4.28 -4.57
C PHE A 47 -5.63 -3.73 -3.93
N ILE A 48 -5.58 -2.56 -3.32
CA ILE A 48 -6.79 -1.90 -2.81
C ILE A 48 -7.78 -1.63 -3.96
N GLN A 49 -7.30 -1.13 -5.09
CA GLN A 49 -8.15 -0.88 -6.26
C GLN A 49 -8.69 -2.18 -6.86
N TYR A 50 -7.84 -3.18 -7.02
CA TYR A 50 -8.22 -4.41 -7.69
C TYR A 50 -9.12 -5.31 -6.84
N PHE A 51 -8.75 -5.57 -5.59
CA PHE A 51 -9.47 -6.50 -4.72
C PHE A 51 -10.62 -5.84 -3.96
N LEU A 52 -10.45 -4.61 -3.49
CA LEU A 52 -11.44 -3.92 -2.68
C LEU A 52 -12.32 -2.96 -3.49
N LYS A 53 -12.02 -2.78 -4.79
CA LYS A 53 -12.78 -1.92 -5.72
C LYS A 53 -12.91 -0.47 -5.22
N ALA A 54 -11.90 0.01 -4.50
CA ALA A 54 -11.86 1.36 -3.98
C ALA A 54 -11.02 2.27 -4.87
N VAL A 55 -11.43 3.52 -5.02
CA VAL A 55 -10.70 4.53 -5.78
C VAL A 55 -9.72 5.29 -4.87
N PRO A 56 -8.56 5.74 -5.38
CA PRO A 56 -7.65 6.54 -4.58
C PRO A 56 -8.30 7.87 -4.19
N LEU A 57 -8.44 8.11 -2.89
CA LEU A 57 -8.87 9.40 -2.37
C LEU A 57 -7.70 10.39 -2.40
N LEU A 58 -6.52 9.95 -1.99
CA LEU A 58 -5.31 10.75 -1.99
C LEU A 58 -4.21 10.07 -2.81
N ARG A 59 -3.66 10.78 -3.79
CA ARG A 59 -2.57 10.32 -4.64
C ARG A 59 -1.24 10.86 -4.14
N LYS A 60 -0.64 10.23 -3.15
CA LYS A 60 0.64 10.67 -2.56
C LYS A 60 1.85 10.60 -3.51
N MET A 61 1.81 9.75 -4.52
CA MET A 61 2.94 9.57 -5.43
C MET A 61 3.41 10.86 -6.15
N PRO A 62 2.57 11.84 -6.50
CA PRO A 62 3.04 13.12 -7.06
C PRO A 62 3.75 14.04 -6.06
N ILE A 63 3.56 13.88 -4.76
CA ILE A 63 3.89 14.84 -3.70
C ILE A 63 5.37 14.82 -3.28
N THR A 64 6.19 13.86 -3.71
CA THR A 64 7.60 13.77 -3.33
C THR A 64 8.42 14.87 -3.98
N THR A 65 8.59 15.99 -3.30
CA THR A 65 9.47 17.09 -3.72
C THR A 65 10.89 16.97 -3.17
N SER A 66 11.11 16.18 -2.13
CA SER A 66 12.46 15.92 -1.58
C SER A 66 12.64 14.44 -1.20
N ASN A 67 13.83 13.91 -1.49
CA ASN A 67 14.18 12.49 -1.24
C ASN A 67 14.45 12.17 0.25
N ASN A 68 14.46 13.15 1.15
CA ASN A 68 14.89 13.02 2.54
C ASN A 68 13.79 13.32 3.57
N MET A 69 12.56 13.64 3.17
CA MET A 69 11.47 13.79 4.12
C MET A 69 10.72 12.48 4.23
N GLU A 70 10.89 11.81 5.37
CA GLU A 70 10.08 10.68 5.78
C GLU A 70 8.61 11.14 5.82
N ARG A 71 7.74 10.49 5.05
CA ARG A 71 6.34 10.86 5.00
C ARG A 71 5.64 10.23 6.18
N PHE A 72 5.19 11.07 7.08
CA PHE A 72 4.23 10.65 8.11
C PHE A 72 2.87 10.43 7.46
N GLY A 73 2.20 9.32 7.81
CA GLY A 73 0.83 9.04 7.41
C GLY A 73 0.66 7.71 6.66
N ALA A 74 -0.55 7.47 6.13
CA ALA A 74 -0.89 6.26 5.40
C ALA A 74 -0.08 6.10 4.12
N ASP A 75 0.32 4.89 3.77
CA ASP A 75 0.91 4.60 2.45
C ASP A 75 -0.14 4.73 1.33
N ALA A 76 -1.40 4.50 1.66
CA ALA A 76 -2.52 4.66 0.74
C ALA A 76 -3.79 5.12 1.47
N ILE A 77 -4.53 6.06 0.87
CA ILE A 77 -5.87 6.45 1.31
C ILE A 77 -6.81 6.31 0.13
N HIS A 78 -7.81 5.42 0.28
CA HIS A 78 -8.78 5.13 -0.75
C HIS A 78 -10.21 5.32 -0.25
N TYR A 79 -11.16 5.36 -1.17
CA TYR A 79 -12.56 5.55 -0.90
C TYR A 79 -13.42 4.62 -1.74
N LYS A 80 -14.50 4.13 -1.17
CA LYS A 80 -15.59 3.47 -1.90
C LYS A 80 -16.93 3.69 -1.22
N ILE A 81 -18.00 3.46 -1.96
CA ILE A 81 -19.35 3.30 -1.40
C ILE A 81 -19.72 1.82 -1.48
N GLU A 82 -20.16 1.27 -0.38
CA GLU A 82 -20.62 -0.11 -0.30
C GLU A 82 -21.76 -0.24 0.72
N ASN A 83 -22.89 -0.81 0.31
CA ASN A 83 -24.10 -0.96 1.15
C ASN A 83 -24.54 0.37 1.80
N ASP A 84 -24.62 1.43 1.02
CA ASP A 84 -24.97 2.80 1.44
C ASP A 84 -24.05 3.39 2.52
N LYS A 85 -22.84 2.86 2.68
CA LYS A 85 -21.82 3.37 3.58
C LYS A 85 -20.69 4.01 2.80
N ASN A 86 -20.21 5.13 3.29
CA ASN A 86 -19.00 5.77 2.85
C ASN A 86 -17.80 5.12 3.54
N ILE A 87 -16.96 4.43 2.81
CA ILE A 87 -15.84 3.68 3.37
C ILE A 87 -14.52 4.37 3.00
N ILE A 88 -13.83 4.88 4.02
CA ILE A 88 -12.45 5.37 3.91
C ILE A 88 -11.52 4.21 4.23
N ILE A 89 -10.60 3.90 3.32
CA ILE A 89 -9.62 2.82 3.48
C ILE A 89 -8.25 3.42 3.70
N LEU A 90 -7.65 3.10 4.84
CA LEU A 90 -6.28 3.46 5.17
C LEU A 90 -5.38 2.24 4.94
N GLY A 91 -4.32 2.40 4.19
CA GLY A 91 -3.42 1.31 3.84
C GLY A 91 -2.00 1.52 4.37
N GLU A 92 -1.37 0.43 4.78
CA GLU A 92 0.02 0.36 5.23
C GLU A 92 0.69 -0.84 4.58
N SER A 93 1.91 -0.67 4.08
CA SER A 93 2.69 -1.74 3.46
C SER A 93 3.97 -2.02 4.23
N LYS A 94 4.30 -3.29 4.37
CA LYS A 94 5.58 -3.74 4.90
C LYS A 94 6.18 -4.78 3.98
N VAL A 95 7.38 -4.52 3.48
CA VAL A 95 8.10 -5.41 2.58
C VAL A 95 9.40 -5.85 3.22
N TYR A 96 9.59 -7.16 3.35
CA TYR A 96 10.75 -7.74 4.02
C TYR A 96 11.45 -8.79 3.14
N THR A 97 12.76 -8.69 3.06
CA THR A 97 13.59 -9.65 2.31
C THR A 97 13.91 -10.91 3.10
N SER A 98 13.67 -10.92 4.41
CA SER A 98 13.98 -12.05 5.31
C SER A 98 12.72 -12.77 5.77
N GLU A 99 12.71 -14.10 5.66
CA GLU A 99 11.65 -14.96 6.17
C GLU A 99 11.39 -14.77 7.67
N TYR A 100 12.46 -14.59 8.45
CA TYR A 100 12.36 -14.39 9.90
C TYR A 100 11.69 -13.07 10.29
N SER A 101 11.56 -12.16 9.37
CA SER A 101 10.95 -10.84 9.60
C SER A 101 9.43 -10.82 9.46
N PHE A 102 8.77 -11.92 9.00
CA PHE A 102 7.33 -11.94 8.80
C PHE A 102 6.53 -11.59 10.06
N LYS A 103 6.85 -12.23 11.19
CA LYS A 103 6.19 -11.96 12.48
C LYS A 103 6.40 -10.51 12.93
N LYS A 104 7.61 -9.98 12.72
CA LYS A 104 7.92 -8.58 13.01
C LYS A 104 7.16 -7.65 12.06
N ALA A 105 7.19 -7.92 10.76
CA ALA A 105 6.48 -7.15 9.74
C ALA A 105 5.01 -6.99 10.06
N PHE A 106 4.38 -8.06 10.50
CA PHE A 106 2.99 -8.06 10.88
C PHE A 106 2.72 -7.17 12.11
N GLY A 107 3.52 -7.30 13.16
CA GLY A 107 3.42 -6.46 14.36
C GLY A 107 3.66 -4.98 14.04
N ASP A 108 4.69 -4.70 13.27
CA ASP A 108 5.04 -3.33 12.84
C ASP A 108 3.94 -2.73 11.94
N SER A 109 3.27 -3.54 11.11
CA SER A 109 2.16 -3.07 10.27
C SER A 109 0.94 -2.66 11.11
N ILE A 110 0.63 -3.41 12.17
CA ILE A 110 -0.47 -3.07 13.10
C ILE A 110 -0.16 -1.75 13.82
N GLU A 111 1.03 -1.62 14.36
CA GLU A 111 1.42 -0.41 15.08
C GLU A 111 1.39 0.81 14.14
N SER A 112 1.96 0.68 12.96
CA SER A 112 1.99 1.74 11.95
C SER A 112 0.58 2.16 11.51
N ILE A 113 -0.29 1.19 11.17
CA ILE A 113 -1.66 1.52 10.71
C ILE A 113 -2.52 2.13 11.83
N LEU A 114 -2.32 1.75 13.10
CA LEU A 114 -3.01 2.38 14.22
C LEU A 114 -2.55 3.84 14.42
N ASN A 115 -1.26 4.12 14.24
CA ASN A 115 -0.76 5.49 14.28
C ASN A 115 -1.32 6.31 13.12
N THR A 116 -1.34 5.74 11.92
CA THR A 116 -1.97 6.34 10.74
C THR A 116 -3.45 6.64 11.00
N TYR A 117 -4.20 5.70 11.58
CA TYR A 117 -5.60 5.90 11.92
C TYR A 117 -5.83 7.10 12.84
N LYS A 118 -4.92 7.38 13.78
CA LYS A 118 -5.03 8.54 14.69
C LYS A 118 -4.88 9.88 13.99
N ILE A 119 -4.09 9.95 12.94
CA ILE A 119 -3.70 11.22 12.27
C ILE A 119 -4.27 11.41 10.86
N HIS A 120 -4.93 10.39 10.29
CA HIS A 120 -5.33 10.41 8.88
C HIS A 120 -6.23 11.59 8.48
N ARG A 121 -7.10 12.08 9.39
CA ARG A 121 -7.92 13.26 9.12
C ARG A 121 -7.08 14.53 8.95
N GLN A 122 -6.05 14.69 9.79
CA GLN A 122 -5.11 15.80 9.65
C GLN A 122 -4.34 15.68 8.34
N GLU A 123 -3.93 14.46 7.99
CA GLU A 123 -3.24 14.18 6.73
C GLU A 123 -4.11 14.53 5.51
N ILE A 124 -5.36 14.06 5.46
CA ILE A 124 -6.29 14.42 4.38
C ILE A 124 -6.46 15.94 4.32
N GLY A 125 -6.59 16.62 5.48
CA GLY A 125 -6.76 18.06 5.59
C GLY A 125 -5.60 18.89 5.00
N LEU A 126 -4.38 18.34 5.03
CA LEU A 126 -3.23 19.01 4.42
C LEU A 126 -3.30 19.06 2.89
N TYR A 127 -4.06 18.15 2.27
CA TYR A 127 -4.08 17.95 0.82
C TYR A 127 -5.41 18.29 0.14
N VAL A 128 -6.45 18.57 0.91
CA VAL A 128 -7.81 18.87 0.38
C VAL A 128 -7.81 20.10 -0.53
N HIS A 129 -6.93 21.07 -0.28
CA HIS A 129 -6.87 22.30 -1.06
C HIS A 129 -5.79 22.27 -2.16
N GLU A 130 -5.19 21.13 -2.40
CA GLU A 130 -4.13 20.95 -3.38
C GLU A 130 -4.59 20.04 -4.53
N ASP A 131 -3.97 20.15 -5.71
CA ASP A 131 -4.29 19.38 -6.92
C ASP A 131 -4.00 17.86 -6.82
N PHE A 132 -3.97 17.30 -5.59
CA PHE A 132 -3.63 15.91 -5.32
C PHE A 132 -4.84 14.99 -5.21
N LEU A 133 -6.03 15.56 -5.06
CA LEU A 133 -7.29 14.85 -5.09
C LEU A 133 -7.86 14.85 -6.51
N ASP A 134 -8.62 13.82 -6.83
CA ASP A 134 -9.48 13.85 -8.00
C ASP A 134 -10.62 14.85 -7.73
N ASP A 135 -10.92 15.76 -8.66
CA ASP A 135 -11.96 16.80 -8.49
C ASP A 135 -13.30 16.23 -8.01
N LYS A 136 -13.63 15.01 -8.43
CA LYS A 136 -14.86 14.33 -8.01
C LYS A 136 -14.84 13.88 -6.56
N LEU A 137 -13.66 13.74 -5.96
CA LEU A 137 -13.46 13.25 -4.60
C LEU A 137 -13.12 14.37 -3.62
N ASN A 138 -12.84 15.58 -4.10
CA ASN A 138 -12.57 16.73 -3.24
C ASN A 138 -13.70 16.96 -2.24
N LYS A 139 -14.94 16.97 -2.73
CA LYS A 139 -16.10 17.13 -1.85
C LYS A 139 -16.21 16.01 -0.80
N VAL A 140 -15.95 14.76 -1.17
CA VAL A 140 -15.95 13.64 -0.21
C VAL A 140 -14.89 13.85 0.88
N ALA A 141 -13.71 14.30 0.51
CA ALA A 141 -12.63 14.57 1.46
C ALA A 141 -12.96 15.75 2.38
N GLU A 142 -13.51 16.84 1.84
CA GLU A 142 -13.97 18.00 2.62
C GLU A 142 -15.08 17.62 3.60
N ASP A 143 -16.15 16.96 3.12
CA ASP A 143 -17.28 16.51 3.95
C ASP A 143 -16.79 15.56 5.06
N TYR A 144 -15.81 14.70 4.75
CA TYR A 144 -15.21 13.79 5.73
C TYR A 144 -14.45 14.52 6.84
N ILE A 145 -13.63 15.51 6.47
CA ILE A 145 -12.86 16.30 7.45
C ILE A 145 -13.79 17.11 8.34
N ASN A 146 -14.81 17.72 7.76
CA ASN A 146 -15.77 18.57 8.44
C ASN A 146 -16.81 17.78 9.26
N ASN A 147 -16.78 16.45 9.23
CA ASN A 147 -17.77 15.55 9.83
C ASN A 147 -19.20 15.72 9.23
N GLU A 148 -19.26 16.11 7.97
CA GLU A 148 -20.50 16.27 7.20
C GLU A 148 -20.82 15.03 6.36
N LEU A 149 -19.83 14.14 6.13
CA LEU A 149 -20.04 12.88 5.42
C LEU A 149 -20.81 11.89 6.31
N GLU A 150 -21.99 11.48 5.88
CA GLU A 150 -22.85 10.55 6.61
C GLU A 150 -22.43 9.09 6.41
N ASN A 151 -22.86 8.21 7.33
CA ASN A 151 -22.66 6.75 7.25
C ASN A 151 -21.22 6.34 6.97
N VAL A 152 -20.24 6.96 7.64
CA VAL A 152 -18.83 6.73 7.41
C VAL A 152 -18.31 5.54 8.20
N GLU A 153 -17.60 4.66 7.53
CA GLU A 153 -16.74 3.65 8.15
C GLU A 153 -15.28 3.84 7.71
N VAL A 154 -14.36 3.63 8.65
CA VAL A 154 -12.94 3.53 8.34
C VAL A 154 -12.54 2.07 8.36
N HIS A 155 -11.89 1.60 7.31
CA HIS A 155 -11.33 0.27 7.19
C HIS A 155 -9.81 0.36 7.09
N LEU A 156 -9.12 -0.62 7.65
CA LEU A 156 -7.66 -0.69 7.63
C LEU A 156 -7.22 -1.82 6.69
N VAL A 157 -6.14 -1.58 5.96
CA VAL A 157 -5.53 -2.59 5.08
C VAL A 157 -4.04 -2.65 5.34
N CYS A 158 -3.54 -3.81 5.71
CA CYS A 158 -2.11 -4.06 5.86
C CYS A 158 -1.63 -5.03 4.78
N LEU A 159 -0.73 -4.58 3.93
CA LEU A 159 0.01 -5.44 3.01
C LEU A 159 1.32 -5.87 3.67
N VAL A 160 1.51 -7.18 3.82
CA VAL A 160 2.77 -7.77 4.26
C VAL A 160 3.33 -8.61 3.12
N ALA A 161 4.30 -8.05 2.40
CA ALA A 161 5.04 -8.76 1.37
C ALA A 161 6.39 -9.22 1.92
N TYR A 162 6.77 -10.45 1.61
CA TYR A 162 8.01 -11.02 2.12
C TYR A 162 8.68 -11.97 1.12
N ASN A 163 10.00 -12.13 1.25
CA ASN A 163 10.73 -13.06 0.41
C ASN A 163 10.51 -14.51 0.89
N GLU A 164 9.82 -15.32 0.09
CA GLU A 164 9.58 -16.74 0.38
C GLU A 164 10.75 -17.59 -0.14
N LYS A 165 11.21 -18.52 0.67
CA LYS A 165 12.33 -19.41 0.35
C LYS A 165 11.91 -20.86 0.10
N LYS A 166 10.69 -21.22 0.46
CA LYS A 166 10.16 -22.58 0.24
C LYS A 166 10.03 -22.81 -1.26
N LYS A 167 10.79 -23.76 -1.78
CA LYS A 167 10.72 -24.11 -3.20
C LYS A 167 9.35 -24.72 -3.50
N LEU A 168 8.74 -24.26 -4.58
CA LEU A 168 7.52 -24.86 -5.14
C LEU A 168 7.93 -25.94 -6.16
N SER A 169 7.19 -27.07 -6.18
CA SER A 169 7.30 -28.00 -7.29
C SER A 169 6.50 -27.47 -8.46
N ILE A 170 7.14 -27.25 -9.59
CA ILE A 170 6.49 -26.72 -10.80
C ILE A 170 5.93 -27.93 -11.58
N THR A 171 4.65 -28.25 -11.35
CA THR A 171 3.98 -29.38 -12.02
C THR A 171 2.75 -28.88 -12.78
N SER A 172 1.79 -28.29 -12.07
CA SER A 172 0.59 -27.71 -12.66
C SER A 172 0.20 -26.41 -11.92
N GLU A 173 -0.59 -25.58 -12.56
CA GLU A 173 -1.09 -24.33 -11.96
C GLU A 173 -1.88 -24.59 -10.67
N SER A 174 -2.75 -25.60 -10.65
CA SER A 174 -3.55 -25.94 -9.48
C SER A 174 -2.69 -26.41 -8.29
N GLU A 175 -1.62 -27.16 -8.56
CA GLU A 175 -0.69 -27.60 -7.53
C GLU A 175 0.15 -26.44 -6.99
N ILE A 176 0.56 -25.51 -7.86
CA ILE A 176 1.24 -24.27 -7.44
C ILE A 176 0.33 -23.45 -6.52
N HIS A 177 -0.94 -23.27 -6.89
CA HIS A 177 -1.92 -22.57 -6.05
C HIS A 177 -2.06 -23.25 -4.67
N SER A 178 -2.22 -24.58 -4.63
CA SER A 178 -2.31 -25.31 -3.37
C SER A 178 -1.05 -25.15 -2.51
N GLN A 179 0.14 -25.22 -3.11
CA GLN A 179 1.40 -25.03 -2.39
C GLN A 179 1.55 -23.59 -1.84
N ILE A 180 1.10 -22.58 -2.58
CA ILE A 180 1.08 -21.17 -2.11
C ILE A 180 0.14 -21.03 -0.92
N GLU A 181 -1.06 -21.62 -0.99
CA GLU A 181 -2.00 -21.62 0.14
C GLU A 181 -1.40 -22.26 1.38
N ASP A 182 -0.73 -23.40 1.24
CA ASP A 182 -0.08 -24.08 2.35
C ASP A 182 1.04 -23.23 2.97
N VAL A 183 1.85 -22.58 2.13
CA VAL A 183 2.88 -21.63 2.60
C VAL A 183 2.26 -20.52 3.43
N ILE A 184 1.17 -19.92 2.95
CA ILE A 184 0.47 -18.85 3.67
C ILE A 184 -0.14 -19.38 4.98
N LYS A 185 -0.81 -20.55 4.97
CA LYS A 185 -1.38 -21.18 6.16
C LYS A 185 -0.31 -21.46 7.21
N GLU A 186 0.84 -22.01 6.82
CA GLU A 186 1.97 -22.26 7.73
C GLU A 186 2.50 -20.95 8.38
N LYS A 187 2.52 -19.85 7.64
CA LYS A 187 2.92 -18.54 8.19
C LYS A 187 1.90 -18.02 9.19
N TYR A 188 0.62 -18.11 8.87
CA TYR A 188 -0.46 -17.70 9.78
C TYR A 188 -0.50 -18.55 11.06
N ALA A 189 -0.26 -19.86 10.98
CA ALA A 189 -0.24 -20.72 12.15
C ALA A 189 0.86 -20.33 13.16
N LYS A 190 1.92 -19.69 12.70
CA LYS A 190 3.01 -19.18 13.55
C LYS A 190 2.74 -17.76 14.08
N PHE A 191 1.59 -17.18 13.72
CA PHE A 191 1.24 -15.83 14.10
C PHE A 191 0.72 -15.77 15.54
N ASP A 192 1.21 -14.81 16.30
CA ASP A 192 0.76 -14.58 17.67
C ASP A 192 -0.35 -13.53 17.70
N ASN A 193 -1.59 -13.99 17.76
CA ASN A 193 -2.79 -13.14 17.82
C ASN A 193 -2.83 -12.24 19.05
N ASN A 194 -2.00 -12.49 20.10
CA ASN A 194 -1.97 -11.66 21.30
C ASN A 194 -1.49 -10.22 21.03
N ARG A 195 -0.91 -9.96 19.85
CA ARG A 195 -0.54 -8.59 19.45
C ARG A 195 -1.71 -7.77 18.89
N ILE A 196 -2.84 -8.40 18.60
CA ILE A 196 -4.03 -7.72 18.09
C ILE A 196 -4.92 -7.38 19.28
N ASP A 197 -4.72 -6.22 19.84
CA ASP A 197 -5.51 -5.73 20.98
C ASP A 197 -6.80 -5.06 20.50
N ILE A 198 -7.77 -5.88 20.10
CA ILE A 198 -9.10 -5.43 19.63
C ILE A 198 -9.86 -4.73 20.76
N LYS A 199 -9.66 -5.16 22.01
CA LYS A 199 -10.37 -4.61 23.16
C LYS A 199 -10.07 -3.13 23.37
N ASN A 200 -8.79 -2.74 23.25
CA ASN A 200 -8.37 -1.35 23.38
C ASN A 200 -8.37 -0.60 22.05
N ASN A 201 -8.41 -1.32 20.93
CA ASN A 201 -8.41 -0.77 19.57
C ASN A 201 -9.53 -1.38 18.73
N PRO A 202 -10.81 -1.01 18.95
CA PRO A 202 -11.96 -1.62 18.24
C PRO A 202 -11.90 -1.50 16.71
N ILE A 203 -11.17 -0.51 16.18
CA ILE A 203 -10.98 -0.34 14.74
C ILE A 203 -10.30 -1.56 14.09
N LEU A 204 -9.53 -2.34 14.84
CA LEU A 204 -8.91 -3.58 14.36
C LEU A 204 -9.92 -4.67 13.98
N ASN A 205 -11.20 -4.54 14.35
CA ASN A 205 -12.26 -5.41 13.81
C ASN A 205 -12.52 -5.17 12.31
N ARG A 206 -12.03 -4.06 11.75
CA ARG A 206 -12.18 -3.67 10.34
C ARG A 206 -10.83 -3.65 9.63
N ILE A 207 -9.95 -4.59 9.98
CA ILE A 207 -8.65 -4.73 9.34
C ILE A 207 -8.65 -5.88 8.34
N THR A 208 -8.12 -5.63 7.16
CA THR A 208 -7.86 -6.62 6.13
C THR A 208 -6.36 -6.80 5.98
N TYR A 209 -5.89 -8.04 6.02
CA TYR A 209 -4.50 -8.37 5.74
C TYR A 209 -4.36 -8.96 4.35
N ILE A 210 -3.40 -8.43 3.60
CA ILE A 210 -2.95 -8.98 2.33
C ILE A 210 -1.55 -9.54 2.57
N VAL A 211 -1.45 -10.87 2.63
CA VAL A 211 -0.16 -11.56 2.79
C VAL A 211 0.31 -11.98 1.42
N PHE A 212 1.47 -11.46 1.01
CA PHE A 212 1.97 -11.61 -0.35
C PHE A 212 3.38 -12.23 -0.34
N PRO A 213 3.50 -13.57 -0.46
CA PRO A 213 4.78 -14.23 -0.63
C PRO A 213 5.35 -13.91 -2.02
N ILE A 214 6.61 -13.53 -2.08
CA ILE A 214 7.33 -13.24 -3.32
C ILE A 214 8.59 -14.09 -3.32
N TRP A 215 8.77 -14.91 -4.35
CA TRP A 215 10.02 -15.61 -4.59
C TRP A 215 10.99 -14.67 -5.30
N GLU A 216 12.22 -14.62 -4.83
CA GLU A 216 13.27 -13.75 -5.40
C GLU A 216 12.93 -12.25 -5.40
N LEU A 217 12.35 -11.78 -4.30
CA LEU A 217 11.92 -10.38 -4.14
C LEU A 217 12.99 -9.35 -4.50
N VAL A 218 14.26 -9.63 -4.17
CA VAL A 218 15.38 -8.72 -4.48
C VAL A 218 15.59 -8.59 -5.97
N ASP A 219 15.47 -9.69 -6.71
CA ASP A 219 15.67 -9.69 -8.15
C ASP A 219 14.45 -9.08 -8.86
N LEU A 220 13.24 -9.34 -8.38
CA LEU A 220 12.04 -8.62 -8.84
C LEU A 220 12.20 -7.10 -8.70
N ALA A 221 12.69 -6.63 -7.55
CA ALA A 221 12.90 -5.20 -7.33
C ALA A 221 13.95 -4.62 -8.28
N LYS A 222 15.04 -5.36 -8.58
CA LYS A 222 16.05 -4.95 -9.56
C LYS A 222 15.49 -4.91 -10.98
N GLU A 223 14.74 -5.94 -11.38
CA GLU A 223 14.10 -5.97 -12.70
C GLU A 223 13.11 -4.83 -12.88
N PHE A 224 12.31 -4.56 -11.86
CA PHE A 224 11.43 -3.41 -11.86
C PHE A 224 12.19 -2.10 -12.08
N GLN A 225 13.33 -1.91 -11.40
CA GLN A 225 14.19 -0.73 -11.61
C GLN A 225 14.75 -0.64 -13.03
N ASN A 226 15.11 -1.78 -13.63
CA ASN A 226 15.67 -1.82 -14.98
C ASN A 226 14.61 -1.54 -16.05
N MET A 227 13.34 -1.88 -15.81
CA MET A 227 12.24 -1.63 -16.72
C MET A 227 11.78 -0.16 -16.75
N ILE A 228 11.96 0.53 -15.65
CA ILE A 228 11.63 1.96 -15.54
C ILE A 228 12.87 2.83 -15.71
#